data_7a40c080fcb31ec2b024c7b3f23d46ec
#
_entry.id   7a40c080fcb31ec2b024c7b3f23d46ec
#
_cell.length_a   1.000
_cell.length_b   1.000
_cell.length_c   1.000
_cell.angle_alpha   90.00
_cell.angle_beta   90.00
_cell.angle_gamma   90.00
#
_symmetry.space_group_name_H-M   'P 1'
#
loop_
_entity.id
_entity.type
_entity.pdbx_description
1 polymer ?
#
loop_
_entity_poly.entity_id
_entity_poly.type
_entity_poly.pdbx_seq_one_letter_code
_entity_poly.pdbx_strand_id
1 'polypeptide(L)'
;MKPQLVIADDEADICRLIKFLLRSYDLSEAQNGKRALELIREVQPDLALLDVMMPEMTGLEVLDAVRGNPLTAPIPIILLSAKGQVAEIEQGLQSGATRYLVKPFEPLALRTCVAEVLQESHHQPVKE
;
A
#
# COMPACT_ATOMS: atom_id res chain seq x y z
N MET A 1 2.15 -19.04 7.67
CA MET A 1 3.05 -18.12 6.96
C MET A 1 2.66 -16.69 7.23
N LYS A 2 3.66 -15.83 7.35
CA LYS A 2 3.39 -14.40 7.53
C LYS A 2 2.92 -13.79 6.21
N PRO A 3 1.91 -12.92 6.25
CA PRO A 3 1.59 -12.14 5.07
C PRO A 3 2.77 -11.29 4.61
N GLN A 4 2.91 -11.15 3.31
CA GLN A 4 3.97 -10.36 2.69
C GLN A 4 3.44 -9.00 2.30
N LEU A 5 4.12 -7.95 2.74
CA LEU A 5 3.73 -6.57 2.46
C LEU A 5 4.85 -5.84 1.75
N VAL A 6 4.48 -4.98 0.80
CA VAL A 6 5.41 -4.01 0.20
C VAL A 6 5.08 -2.65 0.78
N ILE A 7 6.10 -1.95 1.24
CA ILE A 7 5.98 -0.61 1.82
C ILE A 7 6.79 0.35 0.95
N ALA A 8 6.18 1.44 0.53
CA ALA A 8 6.87 2.42 -0.28
C ALA A 8 6.62 3.83 0.25
N ASP A 9 7.70 4.50 0.64
CA ASP A 9 7.68 5.89 1.10
C ASP A 9 9.08 6.43 0.93
N ASP A 10 9.21 7.66 0.44
CA ASP A 10 10.52 8.25 0.24
C ASP A 10 11.12 8.84 1.51
N GLU A 11 10.36 8.88 2.60
CA GLU A 11 10.84 9.34 3.90
C GLU A 11 11.33 8.15 4.71
N ALA A 12 12.65 8.09 4.95
CA ALA A 12 13.25 6.97 5.65
C ALA A 12 12.69 6.79 7.07
N ASP A 13 12.38 7.90 7.75
CA ASP A 13 11.83 7.83 9.10
C ASP A 13 10.46 7.19 9.13
N ILE A 14 9.63 7.50 8.12
CA ILE A 14 8.30 6.90 8.01
C ILE A 14 8.43 5.40 7.72
N CYS A 15 9.33 5.02 6.82
CA CYS A 15 9.57 3.60 6.55
C CYS A 15 10.00 2.85 7.81
N ARG A 16 10.89 3.44 8.62
CA ARG A 16 11.32 2.81 9.86
C ARG A 16 10.17 2.63 10.83
N LEU A 17 9.33 3.66 10.97
CA LEU A 17 8.16 3.58 11.83
C LEU A 17 7.20 2.48 11.38
N ILE A 18 6.89 2.47 10.09
CA ILE A 18 5.99 1.46 9.53
C ILE A 18 6.55 0.06 9.75
N LYS A 19 7.84 -0.14 9.49
CA LYS A 19 8.48 -1.43 9.68
C LYS A 19 8.40 -1.89 11.13
N PHE A 20 8.56 -0.98 12.08
CA PHE A 20 8.41 -1.31 13.49
C PHE A 20 6.98 -1.71 13.83
N LEU A 21 6.01 -0.91 13.36
CA LEU A 21 4.60 -1.15 13.66
C LEU A 21 4.08 -2.44 13.03
N LEU A 22 4.62 -2.80 11.89
CA LEU A 22 4.16 -3.97 11.13
C LEU A 22 5.18 -5.12 11.17
N ARG A 23 6.01 -5.18 12.20
CA ARG A 23 7.11 -6.15 12.28
C ARG A 23 6.66 -7.60 12.35
N SER A 24 5.39 -7.84 12.61
CA SER A 24 4.86 -9.22 12.60
C SER A 24 4.60 -9.74 11.19
N TYR A 25 4.72 -8.89 10.18
CA TYR A 25 4.55 -9.28 8.78
C TYR A 25 5.92 -9.37 8.10
N ASP A 26 5.93 -9.96 6.91
CA ASP A 26 7.13 -10.06 6.08
C ASP A 26 7.18 -8.84 5.17
N LEU A 27 8.16 -7.95 5.39
CA LEU A 27 8.16 -6.61 4.80
C LEU A 27 9.25 -6.46 3.76
N SER A 28 8.89 -5.86 2.62
CA SER A 28 9.83 -5.40 1.59
C SER A 28 9.64 -3.89 1.43
N GLU A 29 10.74 -3.16 1.31
CA GLU A 29 10.71 -1.70 1.33
C GLU A 29 11.21 -1.12 0.01
N ALA A 30 10.52 -0.07 -0.46
CA ALA A 30 10.96 0.74 -1.59
C ALA A 30 10.92 2.21 -1.19
N GLN A 31 11.79 3.02 -1.80
CA GLN A 31 11.86 4.45 -1.48
C GLN A 31 11.42 5.33 -2.65
N ASN A 32 10.95 4.71 -3.73
CA ASN A 32 10.35 5.43 -4.85
C ASN A 32 9.35 4.53 -5.52
N GLY A 33 8.52 5.13 -6.37
CA GLY A 33 7.42 4.39 -6.98
C GLY A 33 7.86 3.34 -8.00
N LYS A 34 8.94 3.62 -8.72
CA LYS A 34 9.43 2.67 -9.71
C LYS A 34 9.87 1.37 -9.04
N ARG A 35 10.65 1.49 -7.95
CA ARG A 35 11.08 0.31 -7.20
C ARG A 35 9.90 -0.39 -6.53
N ALA A 36 8.92 0.39 -6.04
CA ALA A 36 7.72 -0.18 -5.46
C ALA A 36 7.01 -1.09 -6.46
N LEU A 37 6.83 -0.60 -7.68
CA LEU A 37 6.17 -1.39 -8.72
C LEU A 37 6.95 -2.65 -9.05
N GLU A 38 8.28 -2.55 -9.14
CA GLU A 38 9.13 -3.72 -9.36
C GLU A 38 8.93 -4.76 -8.27
N LEU A 39 8.96 -4.32 -6.99
CA LEU A 39 8.77 -5.22 -5.86
C LEU A 39 7.39 -5.87 -5.87
N ILE A 40 6.35 -5.11 -6.18
CA ILE A 40 5.00 -5.66 -6.23
C ILE A 40 4.92 -6.76 -7.29
N ARG A 41 5.55 -6.55 -8.43
CA ARG A 41 5.57 -7.56 -9.50
C ARG A 41 6.38 -8.79 -9.12
N GLU A 42 7.52 -8.59 -8.44
CA GLU A 42 8.39 -9.69 -8.04
C GLU A 42 7.80 -10.51 -6.90
N VAL A 43 7.34 -9.83 -5.86
CA VAL A 43 6.90 -10.47 -4.62
C VAL A 43 5.45 -10.91 -4.69
N GLN A 44 4.62 -10.19 -5.42
CA GLN A 44 3.16 -10.36 -5.42
C GLN A 44 2.64 -10.42 -3.98
N PRO A 45 2.75 -9.29 -3.26
CA PRO A 45 2.46 -9.28 -1.83
C PRO A 45 0.97 -9.44 -1.55
N ASP A 46 0.67 -9.70 -0.29
CA ASP A 46 -0.72 -9.75 0.19
C ASP A 46 -1.32 -8.35 0.33
N LEU A 47 -0.47 -7.32 0.40
CA LEU A 47 -0.89 -5.93 0.54
C LEU A 47 0.28 -5.01 0.25
N ALA A 48 0.01 -3.84 -0.31
CA ALA A 48 1.03 -2.80 -0.49
C ALA A 48 0.56 -1.49 0.13
N LEU A 49 1.51 -0.83 0.83
CA LEU A 49 1.34 0.51 1.38
C LEU A 49 2.15 1.46 0.54
N LEU A 50 1.50 2.45 -0.09
CA LEU A 50 2.16 3.35 -1.02
C LEU A 50 1.93 4.80 -0.63
N ASP A 51 3.01 5.55 -0.43
CA ASP A 51 2.92 7.00 -0.30
C ASP A 51 2.46 7.58 -1.64
N VAL A 52 1.58 8.56 -1.60
CA VAL A 52 1.09 9.21 -2.82
C VAL A 52 2.24 9.96 -3.52
N MET A 53 3.06 10.68 -2.75
CA MET A 53 4.11 11.53 -3.33
C MET A 53 5.47 10.86 -3.19
N MET A 54 5.95 10.29 -4.28
CA MET A 54 7.27 9.64 -4.34
C MET A 54 8.00 10.05 -5.61
N PRO A 55 9.35 10.05 -5.59
CA PRO A 55 10.12 10.29 -6.82
C PRO A 55 9.90 9.18 -7.84
N GLU A 56 10.15 9.48 -9.08
CA GLU A 56 10.12 8.63 -10.26
C GLU A 56 8.73 8.17 -10.67
N MET A 57 7.93 7.64 -9.75
CA MET A 57 6.51 7.32 -9.96
C MET A 57 5.76 7.66 -8.69
N THR A 58 4.64 8.33 -8.82
CA THR A 58 3.77 8.59 -7.66
C THR A 58 3.05 7.32 -7.25
N GLY A 59 2.52 7.32 -6.02
CA GLY A 59 1.70 6.20 -5.57
C GLY A 59 0.48 5.96 -6.43
N LEU A 60 -0.10 7.04 -6.99
CA LEU A 60 -1.23 6.91 -7.91
C LEU A 60 -0.84 6.23 -9.21
N GLU A 61 0.34 6.56 -9.75
CA GLU A 61 0.83 5.91 -10.95
C GLU A 61 1.12 4.44 -10.72
N VAL A 62 1.69 4.10 -9.55
CA VAL A 62 1.91 2.70 -9.17
C VAL A 62 0.58 1.96 -9.08
N LEU A 63 -0.40 2.58 -8.43
CA LEU A 63 -1.74 2.01 -8.28
C LEU A 63 -2.35 1.70 -9.65
N ASP A 64 -2.28 2.65 -10.59
CA ASP A 64 -2.82 2.44 -11.93
C ASP A 64 -2.13 1.27 -12.62
N ALA A 65 -0.81 1.17 -12.50
CA ALA A 65 -0.07 0.07 -13.11
C ALA A 65 -0.44 -1.27 -12.48
N VAL A 66 -0.63 -1.31 -11.16
CA VAL A 66 -1.03 -2.53 -10.45
C VAL A 66 -2.41 -2.99 -10.91
N ARG A 67 -3.36 -2.07 -10.99
CA ARG A 67 -4.73 -2.40 -11.40
C ARG A 67 -4.83 -2.76 -12.88
N GLY A 68 -3.89 -2.28 -13.69
CA GLY A 68 -3.88 -2.56 -15.13
C GLY A 68 -3.26 -3.90 -15.52
N ASN A 69 -2.68 -4.63 -14.58
CA ASN A 69 -2.05 -5.92 -14.86
C ASN A 69 -2.82 -7.03 -14.14
N PRO A 70 -3.36 -8.02 -14.87
CA PRO A 70 -4.15 -9.09 -14.23
C PRO A 70 -3.42 -9.84 -13.11
N LEU A 71 -2.10 -9.94 -13.19
CA LEU A 71 -1.32 -10.65 -12.16
C LEU A 71 -1.28 -9.89 -10.84
N THR A 72 -1.39 -8.56 -10.87
CA THR A 72 -1.31 -7.72 -9.67
C THR A 72 -2.63 -7.02 -9.35
N ALA A 73 -3.58 -7.03 -10.26
CA ALA A 73 -4.83 -6.28 -10.12
C ALA A 73 -5.58 -6.55 -8.80
N PRO A 74 -5.60 -7.78 -8.24
CA PRO A 74 -6.33 -8.01 -7.00
C PRO A 74 -5.57 -7.63 -5.73
N ILE A 75 -4.31 -7.21 -5.82
CA ILE A 75 -3.52 -6.88 -4.63
C ILE A 75 -4.11 -5.64 -3.94
N PRO A 76 -4.45 -5.74 -2.64
CA PRO A 76 -4.96 -4.57 -1.91
C PRO A 76 -3.90 -3.48 -1.80
N ILE A 77 -4.31 -2.23 -2.03
CA ILE A 77 -3.43 -1.07 -1.97
C ILE A 77 -3.97 -0.09 -0.93
N ILE A 78 -3.15 0.28 0.03
CA ILE A 78 -3.44 1.35 0.97
C ILE A 78 -2.54 2.53 0.60
N LEU A 79 -3.15 3.69 0.36
CA LEU A 79 -2.41 4.91 0.05
C LEU A 79 -2.12 5.68 1.33
N LEU A 80 -0.92 6.24 1.43
CA LEU A 80 -0.54 7.16 2.51
C LEU A 80 -0.44 8.55 1.90
N SER A 81 -1.16 9.51 2.47
CA SER A 81 -1.18 10.86 1.92
C SER A 81 -0.92 11.89 3.00
N ALA A 82 -0.40 13.05 2.60
CA ALA A 82 -0.25 14.18 3.51
C ALA A 82 -1.58 14.93 3.61
N LYS A 83 -1.73 15.72 4.67
CA LYS A 83 -2.87 16.63 4.77
C LYS A 83 -2.89 17.54 3.55
N GLY A 84 -4.08 17.80 3.06
CA GLY A 84 -4.27 18.68 1.90
C GLY A 84 -4.25 17.95 0.56
N GLN A 85 -4.05 16.63 0.55
CA GLN A 85 -4.04 15.87 -0.70
C GLN A 85 -5.42 15.21 -0.96
N VAL A 86 -6.50 15.99 -0.74
CA VAL A 86 -7.87 15.45 -0.89
C VAL A 86 -8.15 14.99 -2.30
N ALA A 87 -7.72 15.79 -3.29
CA ALA A 87 -7.96 15.42 -4.70
C ALA A 87 -7.24 14.12 -5.06
N GLU A 88 -6.02 13.93 -4.56
CA GLU A 88 -5.25 12.71 -4.80
C GLU A 88 -5.90 11.51 -4.14
N ILE A 89 -6.46 11.69 -2.94
CA ILE A 89 -7.18 10.62 -2.25
C ILE A 89 -8.39 10.19 -3.06
N GLU A 90 -9.19 11.15 -3.52
CA GLU A 90 -10.38 10.86 -4.31
C GLU A 90 -10.01 10.15 -5.60
N GLN A 91 -8.98 10.61 -6.29
CA GLN A 91 -8.49 9.97 -7.50
C GLN A 91 -8.05 8.54 -7.22
N GLY A 92 -7.33 8.33 -6.12
CA GLY A 92 -6.86 6.99 -5.73
C GLY A 92 -8.00 6.03 -5.48
N LEU A 93 -9.04 6.48 -4.76
CA LEU A 93 -10.20 5.63 -4.50
C LEU A 93 -10.94 5.28 -5.78
N GLN A 94 -11.07 6.24 -6.70
CA GLN A 94 -11.68 5.99 -8.01
C GLN A 94 -10.85 5.03 -8.85
N SER A 95 -9.51 5.09 -8.71
CA SER A 95 -8.60 4.21 -9.44
C SER A 95 -8.44 2.83 -8.79
N GLY A 96 -9.10 2.59 -7.65
CA GLY A 96 -9.12 1.27 -7.05
C GLY A 96 -8.26 1.09 -5.81
N ALA A 97 -7.89 2.17 -5.12
CA ALA A 97 -7.26 2.04 -3.80
C ALA A 97 -8.24 1.41 -2.81
N THR A 98 -7.73 0.49 -1.98
CA THR A 98 -8.57 -0.22 -1.02
C THR A 98 -8.90 0.67 0.17
N ARG A 99 -7.92 1.40 0.67
CA ARG A 99 -8.05 2.32 1.81
C ARG A 99 -7.03 3.43 1.65
N TYR A 100 -7.12 4.44 2.49
CA TYR A 100 -6.08 5.45 2.61
C TYR A 100 -5.90 5.83 4.06
N LEU A 101 -4.72 6.37 4.38
CA LEU A 101 -4.41 6.94 5.68
C LEU A 101 -3.73 8.28 5.47
N VAL A 102 -4.04 9.25 6.31
CA VAL A 102 -3.46 10.60 6.23
C VAL A 102 -2.32 10.70 7.24
N LYS A 103 -1.18 11.22 6.79
CA LYS A 103 -0.03 11.44 7.68
C LYS A 103 -0.17 12.78 8.39
N PRO A 104 0.18 12.87 9.66
CA PRO A 104 0.64 11.79 10.53
C PRO A 104 -0.52 10.89 10.94
N PHE A 105 -0.31 9.58 10.87
CA PHE A 105 -1.33 8.61 11.26
C PHE A 105 -1.08 8.11 12.68
N GLU A 106 -2.14 7.68 13.33
CA GLU A 106 -2.04 7.01 14.61
C GLU A 106 -1.48 5.60 14.41
N PRO A 107 -0.51 5.17 15.23
CA PRO A 107 0.05 3.82 15.08
C PRO A 107 -1.01 2.73 15.09
N LEU A 108 -2.00 2.81 15.99
CA LEU A 108 -3.05 1.82 16.05
C LEU A 108 -3.92 1.85 14.79
N ALA A 109 -4.16 3.04 14.23
CA ALA A 109 -4.94 3.17 13.00
C ALA A 109 -4.26 2.45 11.84
N LEU A 110 -2.94 2.57 11.72
CA LEU A 110 -2.20 1.85 10.69
C LEU A 110 -2.31 0.34 10.87
N ARG A 111 -2.05 -0.13 12.08
CA ARG A 111 -2.09 -1.58 12.37
C ARG A 111 -3.48 -2.14 12.14
N THR A 112 -4.51 -1.44 12.59
CA THR A 112 -5.89 -1.88 12.42
C THR A 112 -6.27 -1.91 10.95
N CYS A 113 -5.93 -0.87 10.20
CA CYS A 113 -6.24 -0.78 8.77
C CYS A 113 -5.61 -1.95 8.00
N VAL A 114 -4.33 -2.23 8.26
CA VAL A 114 -3.63 -3.33 7.59
C VAL A 114 -4.29 -4.67 7.93
N ALA A 115 -4.57 -4.90 9.22
CA ALA A 115 -5.19 -6.16 9.65
C ALA A 115 -6.56 -6.36 9.03
N GLU A 116 -7.38 -5.30 9.00
CA GLU A 116 -8.71 -5.38 8.40
C GLU A 116 -8.65 -5.68 6.91
N VAL A 117 -7.76 -4.99 6.19
CA VAL A 117 -7.64 -5.19 4.75
C VAL A 117 -7.16 -6.61 4.44
N LEU A 118 -6.18 -7.10 5.19
CA LEU A 118 -5.70 -8.47 4.99
C LEU A 118 -6.81 -9.49 5.27
N GLN A 119 -7.59 -9.26 6.30
CA GLN A 119 -8.69 -10.16 6.66
C GLN A 119 -9.78 -10.16 5.59
N GLU A 120 -10.16 -8.99 5.09
CA GLU A 120 -11.15 -8.86 4.01
C GLU A 120 -10.70 -9.60 2.77
N SER A 121 -9.42 -9.44 2.41
CA SER A 121 -8.85 -10.08 1.23
C SER A 121 -8.86 -11.59 1.34
N HIS A 122 -8.55 -12.12 2.54
CA HIS A 122 -8.52 -13.57 2.78
C HIS A 122 -9.91 -14.16 2.94
N HIS A 123 -10.91 -13.35 3.25
CA HIS A 123 -12.28 -13.80 3.49
C HIS A 123 -13.21 -13.48 2.33
N GLN A 124 -12.66 -13.16 1.17
CA GLN A 124 -13.50 -12.95 0.00
C GLN A 124 -14.29 -14.21 -0.30
N PRO A 125 -15.60 -14.08 -0.55
CA PRO A 125 -16.40 -15.24 -0.85
C PRO A 125 -15.89 -15.92 -2.11
N VAL A 126 -15.93 -17.25 -2.08
CA VAL A 126 -15.62 -18.02 -3.26
C VAL A 126 -16.67 -17.73 -4.30
N LYS A 127 -16.26 -17.35 -5.48
CA LYS A 127 -17.18 -17.11 -6.59
C LYS A 127 -17.46 -18.42 -7.26
N GLU A 128 -18.69 -18.79 -7.25
CA GLU A 128 -19.13 -19.97 -8.00
C GLU A 128 -19.54 -19.60 -9.39
#